data_43fa4c9cc7db96528107427366ce6d26
#
_entry.id   43fa4c9cc7db96528107427366ce6d26
#
_cell.length_a   1.000
_cell.length_b   1.000
_cell.length_c   1.000
_cell.angle_alpha   90.00
_cell.angle_beta   90.00
_cell.angle_gamma   90.00
#
_symmetry.space_group_name_H-M   'P 1'
#
loop_
_entity.id
_entity.type
_entity.pdbx_description
1 polymer ?
#
loop_
_entity_poly.entity_id
_entity_poly.type
_entity_poly.pdbx_seq_one_letter_code
_entity_poly.pdbx_strand_id
1 'polypeptide(L)'
;IDRSLVGSEMCIRDRIDPAVDPLDSTSRMLDPRIVGDEHYAVARKVQEVLQQYKSLQDIIAILGMDELSEEDKLVVNRARKIQRFLSQPFHVAEVFTGSPGVLVPLEDTIKGFKGIADGEYDDLPEAAFYMVGTIEEAIEKAKKLAKDAA
;
A
#
# COMPACT_ATOMS: atom_id res chain seq x y z
N ILE A 1 -13.07 15.82 -16.21
CA ILE A 1 -13.56 16.06 -14.82
C ILE A 1 -14.03 14.73 -14.23
N ASP A 2 -14.74 13.88 -14.98
CA ASP A 2 -15.35 12.66 -14.45
C ASP A 2 -14.36 11.55 -14.07
N ARG A 3 -13.19 11.47 -14.71
CA ARG A 3 -12.18 10.43 -14.42
C ARG A 3 -11.50 10.60 -13.05
N SER A 4 -11.29 11.83 -12.58
CA SER A 4 -10.67 12.07 -11.27
C SER A 4 -11.63 11.77 -10.12
N LEU A 5 -12.94 11.98 -10.31
CA LEU A 5 -13.97 11.66 -9.32
C LEU A 5 -14.16 10.15 -9.17
N VAL A 6 -14.18 9.39 -10.25
CA VAL A 6 -14.32 7.93 -10.23
C VAL A 6 -13.13 7.26 -9.52
N GLY A 7 -11.89 7.71 -9.76
CA GLY A 7 -10.73 7.25 -9.03
C GLY A 7 -10.82 7.54 -7.53
N SER A 8 -11.26 8.74 -7.16
CA SER A 8 -11.44 9.13 -5.76
C SER A 8 -12.52 8.30 -5.06
N GLU A 9 -13.64 8.01 -5.72
CA GLU A 9 -14.71 7.18 -5.14
C GLU A 9 -14.25 5.73 -4.91
N MET A 10 -13.47 5.14 -5.83
CA MET A 10 -12.88 3.82 -5.63
C MET A 10 -11.91 3.82 -4.45
N CYS A 11 -11.01 4.80 -4.36
CA CYS A 11 -10.07 4.93 -3.26
C CYS A 11 -10.76 5.13 -1.91
N ILE A 12 -11.82 5.95 -1.85
CA ILE A 12 -12.64 6.13 -0.64
C ILE A 12 -13.28 4.81 -0.21
N ARG A 13 -13.80 4.04 -1.18
CA ARG A 13 -14.38 2.73 -0.90
C ARG A 13 -13.33 1.72 -0.42
N ASP A 14 -12.14 1.75 -1.01
CA ASP A 14 -11.02 0.87 -0.65
C ASP A 14 -10.25 1.36 0.58
N ARG A 15 -10.67 2.51 1.16
CA ARG A 15 -10.09 3.14 2.36
C ARG A 15 -8.61 3.48 2.20
N ILE A 16 -8.23 4.00 1.04
CA ILE A 16 -6.90 4.58 0.81
C ILE A 16 -6.97 6.07 1.13
N ASP A 17 -6.21 6.54 2.11
CA ASP A 17 -6.12 7.93 2.52
C ASP A 17 -4.67 8.44 2.42
N PRO A 18 -4.37 9.49 1.66
CA PRO A 18 -5.24 10.24 0.76
C PRO A 18 -5.75 9.43 -0.43
N ALA A 19 -6.94 9.75 -0.94
CA ALA A 19 -7.64 9.01 -2.00
C ALA A 19 -6.97 9.19 -3.38
N VAL A 20 -5.86 8.48 -3.59
CA VAL A 20 -5.10 8.46 -4.86
C VAL A 20 -5.00 7.02 -5.35
N ASP A 21 -5.46 6.78 -6.59
CA ASP A 21 -5.29 5.47 -7.23
C ASP A 21 -3.90 5.37 -7.87
N PRO A 22 -3.02 4.48 -7.40
CA PRO A 22 -1.67 4.34 -7.93
C PRO A 22 -1.62 3.73 -9.34
N LEU A 23 -2.68 3.07 -9.80
CA LEU A 23 -2.74 2.47 -11.13
C LEU A 23 -3.28 3.44 -12.18
N ASP A 24 -4.31 4.23 -11.83
CA ASP A 24 -4.92 5.19 -12.73
C ASP A 24 -4.23 6.57 -12.70
N SER A 25 -3.37 6.81 -11.70
CA SER A 25 -2.58 8.04 -11.59
C SER A 25 -1.29 7.94 -12.38
N THR A 26 -0.95 9.00 -13.10
CA THR A 26 0.31 9.10 -13.85
C THR A 26 1.03 10.41 -13.55
N SER A 27 2.35 10.38 -13.56
CA SER A 27 3.19 11.57 -13.40
C SER A 27 4.30 11.56 -14.45
N ARG A 28 4.47 12.70 -15.14
CA ARG A 28 5.60 12.91 -16.06
C ARG A 28 6.93 12.99 -15.33
N MET A 29 6.92 13.27 -14.04
CA MET A 29 8.11 13.32 -13.19
C MET A 29 8.63 11.93 -12.83
N LEU A 30 7.83 10.87 -12.98
CA LEU A 30 8.25 9.49 -12.72
C LEU A 30 9.06 8.96 -13.91
N ASP A 31 10.28 9.46 -14.03
CA ASP A 31 11.30 9.09 -15.02
C ASP A 31 12.62 8.84 -14.28
N PRO A 32 13.38 7.77 -14.59
CA PRO A 32 14.62 7.46 -13.89
C PRO A 32 15.64 8.62 -13.85
N ARG A 33 15.65 9.43 -14.90
CA ARG A 33 16.53 10.60 -15.02
C ARG A 33 16.15 11.75 -14.08
N ILE A 34 14.92 11.75 -13.54
CA ILE A 34 14.40 12.79 -12.66
C ILE A 34 14.39 12.31 -11.21
N VAL A 35 13.76 11.17 -10.95
CA VAL A 35 13.58 10.65 -9.58
C VAL A 35 14.67 9.68 -9.14
N GLY A 36 15.53 9.24 -10.05
CA GLY A 36 16.55 8.22 -9.83
C GLY A 36 16.05 6.80 -10.07
N ASP A 37 17.01 5.90 -10.31
CA ASP A 37 16.71 4.51 -10.71
C ASP A 37 15.98 3.73 -9.62
N GLU A 38 16.36 3.90 -8.35
CA GLU A 38 15.78 3.17 -7.23
C GLU A 38 14.31 3.55 -7.02
N HIS A 39 14.01 4.84 -6.94
CA HIS A 39 12.62 5.31 -6.79
C HIS A 39 11.75 4.84 -7.95
N TYR A 40 12.25 4.97 -9.18
CA TYR A 40 11.53 4.51 -10.36
C TYR A 40 11.26 3.01 -10.32
N ALA A 41 12.27 2.19 -10.01
CA ALA A 41 12.15 0.74 -9.94
C ALA A 41 11.13 0.30 -8.87
N VAL A 42 11.18 0.90 -7.68
CA VAL A 42 10.23 0.60 -6.60
C VAL A 42 8.81 0.98 -7.00
N ALA A 43 8.60 2.17 -7.57
CA ALA A 43 7.29 2.61 -8.02
C ALA A 43 6.69 1.67 -9.09
N ARG A 44 7.51 1.23 -10.05
CA ARG A 44 7.08 0.28 -11.08
C ARG A 44 6.73 -1.09 -10.49
N LYS A 45 7.54 -1.58 -9.56
CA LYS A 45 7.28 -2.85 -8.88
C LYS A 45 5.98 -2.82 -8.06
N VAL A 46 5.72 -1.72 -7.35
CA VAL A 46 4.45 -1.51 -6.64
C VAL A 46 3.26 -1.53 -7.60
N GLN A 47 3.36 -0.82 -8.73
CA GLN A 47 2.31 -0.84 -9.75
C GLN A 47 2.08 -2.24 -10.34
N GLU A 48 3.14 -2.99 -10.59
CA GLU A 48 3.07 -4.36 -11.10
C GLU A 48 2.34 -5.28 -10.13
N VAL A 49 2.70 -5.27 -8.84
CA VAL A 49 2.05 -6.06 -7.79
C VAL A 49 0.57 -5.70 -7.66
N LEU A 50 0.23 -4.41 -7.67
CA LEU A 50 -1.17 -3.96 -7.60
C LEU A 50 -1.97 -4.32 -8.86
N GLN A 51 -1.37 -4.25 -10.05
CA GLN A 51 -2.00 -4.64 -11.30
C GLN A 51 -2.28 -6.15 -11.34
N GLN A 52 -1.33 -6.95 -10.88
CA GLN A 52 -1.48 -8.39 -10.77
C GLN A 52 -2.60 -8.75 -9.77
N TYR A 53 -2.63 -8.09 -8.62
CA TYR A 53 -3.72 -8.24 -7.65
C TYR A 53 -5.08 -7.89 -8.25
N LYS A 54 -5.18 -6.80 -8.99
CA LYS A 54 -6.42 -6.41 -9.67
C LYS A 54 -6.91 -7.50 -10.63
N SER A 55 -6.00 -8.16 -11.35
CA SER A 55 -6.34 -9.27 -12.23
C SER A 55 -6.82 -10.52 -11.47
N LEU A 56 -6.31 -10.75 -10.25
CA LEU A 56 -6.69 -11.87 -9.41
C LEU A 56 -8.00 -11.65 -8.64
N GLN A 57 -8.45 -10.40 -8.48
CA GLN A 57 -9.65 -10.06 -7.71
C GLN A 57 -10.91 -10.77 -8.24
N ASP A 58 -11.08 -10.88 -9.55
CA ASP A 58 -12.22 -11.58 -10.16
C ASP A 58 -12.19 -13.07 -9.85
N ILE A 59 -11.01 -13.68 -9.87
CA ILE A 59 -10.81 -15.09 -9.53
C ILE A 59 -11.12 -15.31 -8.04
N ILE A 60 -10.63 -14.44 -7.17
CA ILE A 60 -10.88 -14.51 -5.72
C ILE A 60 -12.37 -14.36 -5.41
N ALA A 61 -13.07 -13.47 -6.11
CA ALA A 61 -14.50 -13.24 -5.91
C ALA A 61 -15.36 -14.45 -6.31
N ILE A 62 -14.93 -15.23 -7.30
CA ILE A 62 -15.69 -16.38 -7.83
C ILE A 62 -15.29 -17.68 -7.12
N LEU A 63 -14.01 -17.94 -6.99
CA LEU A 63 -13.48 -19.23 -6.52
C LEU A 63 -12.95 -19.20 -5.08
N GLY A 64 -12.70 -18.01 -4.53
CA GLY A 64 -12.08 -17.85 -3.21
C GLY A 64 -10.56 -17.86 -3.25
N MET A 65 -9.95 -17.56 -2.10
CA MET A 65 -8.48 -17.50 -1.94
C MET A 65 -7.80 -18.86 -2.01
N ASP A 66 -8.52 -19.91 -1.66
CA ASP A 66 -7.94 -21.27 -1.52
C ASP A 66 -7.54 -21.88 -2.88
N GLU A 67 -8.21 -21.47 -3.95
CA GLU A 67 -7.93 -21.93 -5.31
C GLU A 67 -6.73 -21.24 -5.98
N LEU A 68 -6.16 -20.23 -5.34
CA LEU A 68 -4.97 -19.55 -5.85
C LEU A 68 -3.71 -20.39 -5.61
N SER A 69 -2.75 -20.28 -6.54
CA SER A 69 -1.40 -20.79 -6.33
C SER A 69 -0.74 -20.13 -5.12
N GLU A 70 0.25 -20.78 -4.52
CA GLU A 70 0.98 -20.19 -3.38
C GLU A 70 1.71 -18.88 -3.78
N GLU A 71 2.17 -18.79 -5.02
CA GLU A 71 2.76 -17.57 -5.57
C GLU A 71 1.73 -16.44 -5.65
N ASP A 72 0.52 -16.71 -6.15
CA ASP A 72 -0.55 -15.73 -6.23
C ASP A 72 -1.04 -15.29 -4.85
N LYS A 73 -1.10 -16.20 -3.89
CA LYS A 73 -1.41 -15.88 -2.48
C LYS A 73 -0.40 -14.90 -1.89
N LEU A 74 0.90 -15.09 -2.17
CA LEU A 74 1.94 -14.14 -1.76
C LEU A 74 1.76 -12.77 -2.41
N VAL A 75 1.48 -12.72 -3.71
CA VAL A 75 1.21 -11.46 -4.43
C VAL A 75 0.01 -10.75 -3.83
N VAL A 76 -1.08 -11.44 -3.58
CA VAL A 76 -2.29 -10.87 -2.96
C VAL A 76 -1.98 -10.33 -1.56
N ASN A 77 -1.23 -11.06 -0.75
CA ASN A 77 -0.85 -10.64 0.60
C ASN A 77 0.00 -9.35 0.56
N ARG A 78 1.02 -9.32 -0.30
CA ARG A 78 1.87 -8.13 -0.49
C ARG A 78 1.08 -6.95 -1.05
N ALA A 79 0.20 -7.18 -2.02
CA ALA A 79 -0.65 -6.13 -2.58
C ALA A 79 -1.56 -5.50 -1.52
N ARG A 80 -2.17 -6.30 -0.65
CA ARG A 80 -3.00 -5.80 0.46
C ARG A 80 -2.17 -4.99 1.45
N LYS A 81 -0.95 -5.42 1.80
CA LYS A 81 -0.04 -4.66 2.65
C LYS A 81 0.35 -3.34 2.00
N ILE A 82 0.64 -3.33 0.71
CA ILE A 82 0.92 -2.11 -0.06
C ILE A 82 -0.27 -1.16 -0.02
N GLN A 83 -1.50 -1.64 -0.27
CA GLN A 83 -2.70 -0.81 -0.20
C GLN A 83 -2.91 -0.21 1.20
N ARG A 84 -2.68 -0.98 2.26
CA ARG A 84 -2.75 -0.48 3.63
C ARG A 84 -1.67 0.55 3.92
N PHE A 85 -0.45 0.33 3.46
CA PHE A 85 0.67 1.23 3.66
C PHE A 85 0.57 2.53 2.83
N LEU A 86 -0.19 2.53 1.74
CA LEU A 86 -0.58 3.74 1.01
C LEU A 86 -1.47 4.67 1.84
N SER A 87 -2.21 4.15 2.81
CA SER A 87 -3.01 4.94 3.73
C SER A 87 -2.14 5.49 4.84
N GLN A 88 -1.83 6.79 4.76
CA GLN A 88 -0.94 7.46 5.71
C GLN A 88 -1.70 8.50 6.55
N PRO A 89 -1.33 8.68 7.82
CA PRO A 89 -1.88 9.74 8.65
C PRO A 89 -1.36 11.09 8.17
N PHE A 90 -2.25 12.02 7.84
CA PHE A 90 -1.87 13.36 7.41
C PHE A 90 -2.59 14.44 8.22
N HIS A 91 -1.94 15.59 8.39
CA HIS A 91 -2.35 16.62 9.33
C HIS A 91 -3.75 17.16 9.11
N VAL A 92 -4.17 17.34 7.85
CA VAL A 92 -5.51 17.88 7.53
C VAL A 92 -6.63 16.92 7.96
N ALA A 93 -6.37 15.63 7.99
CA ALA A 93 -7.35 14.61 8.32
C ALA A 93 -7.37 14.22 9.81
N GLU A 94 -6.52 14.77 10.65
CA GLU A 94 -6.42 14.42 12.09
C GLU A 94 -7.77 14.45 12.81
N VAL A 95 -8.58 15.49 12.50
CA VAL A 95 -9.90 15.67 13.12
C VAL A 95 -10.86 14.54 12.76
N PHE A 96 -10.72 13.94 11.58
CA PHE A 96 -11.59 12.90 11.07
C PHE A 96 -11.07 11.48 11.39
N THR A 97 -9.76 11.29 11.35
CA THR A 97 -9.13 9.99 11.57
C THR A 97 -8.82 9.70 13.03
N GLY A 98 -8.72 10.74 13.86
CA GLY A 98 -8.28 10.63 15.25
C GLY A 98 -6.80 10.27 15.41
N SER A 99 -6.04 10.26 14.32
CA SER A 99 -4.61 9.97 14.31
C SER A 99 -3.81 11.23 13.98
N PRO A 100 -2.75 11.56 14.74
CA PRO A 100 -1.90 12.68 14.41
C PRO A 100 -1.21 12.47 13.07
N GLY A 101 -1.11 13.55 12.27
CA GLY A 101 -0.41 13.50 10.99
C GLY A 101 1.09 13.28 11.15
N VAL A 102 1.68 12.52 10.23
CA VAL A 102 3.10 12.24 10.18
C VAL A 102 3.66 12.65 8.84
N LEU A 103 4.69 13.50 8.85
CA LEU A 103 5.45 13.81 7.64
C LEU A 103 6.53 12.74 7.44
N VAL A 104 6.38 11.92 6.42
CA VAL A 104 7.33 10.86 6.09
C VAL A 104 8.30 11.35 5.00
N PRO A 105 9.62 11.30 5.23
CA PRO A 105 10.61 11.56 4.19
C PRO A 105 10.47 10.62 3.00
N LEU A 106 10.79 11.12 1.80
CA LEU A 106 10.70 10.33 0.58
C LEU A 106 11.56 9.05 0.63
N GLU A 107 12.74 9.15 1.21
CA GLU A 107 13.68 8.02 1.35
C GLU A 107 13.07 6.88 2.19
N ASP A 108 12.41 7.23 3.30
CA ASP A 108 11.74 6.25 4.16
C ASP A 108 10.53 5.62 3.47
N THR A 109 9.81 6.42 2.66
CA THR A 109 8.71 5.92 1.83
C THR A 109 9.21 4.89 0.83
N ILE A 110 10.27 5.20 0.07
CA ILE A 110 10.86 4.29 -0.92
C ILE A 110 11.35 3.02 -0.24
N LYS A 111 12.07 3.13 0.88
CA LYS A 111 12.56 1.99 1.68
C LYS A 111 11.42 1.09 2.14
N GLY A 112 10.35 1.69 2.67
CA GLY A 112 9.18 0.94 3.14
C GLY A 112 8.50 0.14 2.04
N PHE A 113 8.18 0.78 0.92
CA PHE A 113 7.57 0.09 -0.22
C PHE A 113 8.46 -0.96 -0.86
N LYS A 114 9.78 -0.70 -0.94
CA LYS A 114 10.76 -1.67 -1.42
C LYS A 114 10.74 -2.95 -0.58
N GLY A 115 10.86 -2.82 0.73
CA GLY A 115 10.85 -3.97 1.64
C GLY A 115 9.55 -4.77 1.58
N ILE A 116 8.38 -4.11 1.47
CA ILE A 116 7.09 -4.79 1.30
C ILE A 116 7.03 -5.54 -0.04
N ALA A 117 7.46 -4.90 -1.13
CA ALA A 117 7.45 -5.51 -2.46
C ALA A 117 8.46 -6.65 -2.61
N ASP A 118 9.58 -6.59 -1.90
CA ASP A 118 10.61 -7.64 -1.86
C ASP A 118 10.25 -8.80 -0.91
N GLY A 119 9.25 -8.60 -0.04
CA GLY A 119 8.75 -9.64 0.86
C GLY A 119 9.46 -9.71 2.21
N GLU A 120 10.24 -8.70 2.59
CA GLU A 120 10.94 -8.65 3.88
C GLU A 120 9.97 -8.66 5.07
N TYR A 121 8.72 -8.27 4.85
CA TYR A 121 7.68 -8.14 5.87
C TYR A 121 6.50 -9.08 5.64
N ASP A 122 6.70 -10.20 4.96
CA ASP A 122 5.63 -11.17 4.67
C ASP A 122 5.03 -11.77 5.95
N ASP A 123 5.82 -11.89 7.01
CA ASP A 123 5.40 -12.41 8.32
C ASP A 123 4.53 -11.44 9.15
N LEU A 124 4.51 -10.15 8.80
CA LEU A 124 3.76 -9.17 9.55
C LEU A 124 2.27 -9.15 9.16
N PRO A 125 1.35 -8.94 10.11
CA PRO A 125 -0.08 -8.87 9.81
C PRO A 125 -0.43 -7.63 9.01
N GLU A 126 -1.36 -7.75 8.07
CA GLU A 126 -1.84 -6.65 7.19
C GLU A 126 -2.29 -5.41 7.99
N ALA A 127 -2.95 -5.62 9.14
CA ALA A 127 -3.45 -4.53 9.97
C ALA A 127 -2.35 -3.60 10.52
N ALA A 128 -1.11 -4.07 10.61
CA ALA A 128 0.02 -3.28 11.08
C ALA A 128 0.40 -2.15 10.10
N PHE A 129 0.13 -2.32 8.83
CA PHE A 129 0.49 -1.36 7.78
C PHE A 129 -0.52 -0.22 7.59
N TYR A 130 -1.67 -0.28 8.25
CA TYR A 130 -2.72 0.72 8.09
C TYR A 130 -2.49 1.94 8.98
N MET A 131 -2.55 3.15 8.39
CA MET A 131 -2.40 4.43 9.11
C MET A 131 -1.11 4.50 9.93
N VAL A 132 0.01 4.24 9.28
CA VAL A 132 1.36 4.39 9.82
C VAL A 132 2.17 5.28 8.89
N GLY A 133 3.16 5.98 9.42
CA GLY A 133 4.05 6.83 8.64
C GLY A 133 5.18 6.02 8.02
N THR A 134 6.11 5.53 8.83
CA THR A 134 7.27 4.77 8.38
C THR A 134 7.08 3.27 8.56
N ILE A 135 7.97 2.50 7.92
CA ILE A 135 7.93 1.03 8.06
C ILE A 135 8.28 0.57 9.47
N GLU A 136 9.11 1.34 10.18
CA GLU A 136 9.46 1.08 11.57
C GLU A 136 8.23 1.16 12.48
N GLU A 137 7.34 2.12 12.24
CA GLU A 137 6.06 2.23 12.96
C GLU A 137 5.15 1.02 12.70
N ALA A 138 5.15 0.50 11.47
CA ALA A 138 4.42 -0.72 11.15
C ALA A 138 4.94 -1.93 11.92
N ILE A 139 6.26 -2.07 12.04
CA ILE A 139 6.90 -3.14 12.81
C ILE A 139 6.55 -3.03 14.31
N GLU A 140 6.59 -1.83 14.88
CA GLU A 140 6.21 -1.60 16.28
C GLU A 140 4.72 -1.90 16.50
N LYS A 141 3.86 -1.49 15.58
CA LYS A 141 2.43 -1.78 15.64
C LYS A 141 2.16 -3.28 15.54
N ALA A 142 2.87 -4.01 14.70
CA ALA A 142 2.78 -5.47 14.64
C ALA A 142 3.14 -6.13 15.96
N LYS A 143 4.20 -5.66 16.62
CA LYS A 143 4.60 -6.16 17.96
C LYS A 143 3.55 -5.89 19.04
N LYS A 144 2.87 -4.73 18.97
CA LYS A 144 1.76 -4.42 19.89
C LYS A 144 0.57 -5.34 19.63
N LEU A 145 0.15 -5.49 18.37
CA LEU A 145 -0.94 -6.39 18.02
C LEU A 145 -0.69 -7.85 18.44
N ALA A 146 0.55 -8.32 18.32
CA ALA A 146 0.92 -9.65 18.77
C ALA A 146 0.84 -9.81 20.31
N LYS A 147 1.14 -8.75 21.07
CA LYS A 147 1.01 -8.75 22.54
C LYS A 147 -0.45 -8.71 23.00
N ASP A 148 -1.28 -7.95 22.29
CA ASP A 148 -2.71 -7.81 22.62
C ASP A 148 -3.52 -9.08 22.26
N ALA A 149 -2.98 -9.93 21.39
CA ALA A 149 -3.58 -11.19 20.97
C ALA A 149 -3.14 -12.40 21.83
N ALA A 150 -2.17 -12.25 22.71
CA ALA A 150 -1.63 -13.29 23.60
C ALA A 150 -2.23 -13.20 24.98
#